data_9bcc371c1e49091b3f38a079b675d5bf
#
_entry.id   9bcc371c1e49091b3f38a079b675d5bf
#
_cell.length_a   1.000
_cell.length_b   1.000
_cell.length_c   1.000
_cell.angle_alpha   90.00
_cell.angle_beta   90.00
_cell.angle_gamma   90.00
#
_symmetry.space_group_name_H-M   'P 1'
#
loop_
_entity.id
_entity.type
_entity.pdbx_description
1 polymer ?
#
loop_
_entity_poly.entity_id
_entity_poly.type
_entity_poly.pdbx_seq_one_letter_code
_entity_poly.pdbx_strand_id
1 'polypeptide(L)'
;MSFPILGLTGPSGAGKSVVAQRLRDAHGFTWIDTDAVYHDLTSTPSPCLDELRAAFGDGVIKDGALHRPTLAAIVFAPDAGDKLELLNRITHKHVLAVTAQRIEDARQNGARGAIIDAPLLFESGADATCTHTLAVIADKETRLARIMARDNLSQEAAQKRLDAQKPDAYYCEKADFIIENNGDLQAMRGYADALAKELL
;
A
#
# COMPACT_ATOMS: atom_id res chain seq x y z
N MET A 1 6.49 16.73 21.14
CA MET A 1 5.43 16.40 20.17
C MET A 1 5.57 14.93 19.78
N SER A 2 4.48 14.22 19.58
CA SER A 2 4.54 12.82 19.11
C SER A 2 4.98 12.79 17.64
N PHE A 3 5.74 11.79 17.24
CA PHE A 3 6.14 11.58 15.85
C PHE A 3 4.90 11.12 15.05
N PRO A 4 4.38 11.89 14.09
CA PRO A 4 3.19 11.52 13.35
C PRO A 4 3.47 10.39 12.37
N ILE A 5 2.57 9.40 12.35
CA ILE A 5 2.58 8.28 11.41
C ILE A 5 1.25 8.32 10.66
N LEU A 6 1.30 8.67 9.37
CA LEU A 6 0.13 8.76 8.51
C LEU A 6 -0.04 7.47 7.71
N GLY A 7 -1.13 6.75 7.93
CA GLY A 7 -1.56 5.66 7.05
C GLY A 7 -2.24 6.23 5.80
N LEU A 8 -1.70 5.96 4.63
CA LEU A 8 -2.22 6.44 3.35
C LEU A 8 -2.79 5.26 2.57
N THR A 9 -4.08 5.34 2.27
CA THR A 9 -4.78 4.27 1.54
C THR A 9 -5.74 4.83 0.49
N GLY A 10 -6.45 3.94 -0.18
CA GLY A 10 -7.42 4.27 -1.21
C GLY A 10 -7.20 3.46 -2.48
N PRO A 11 -8.18 3.45 -3.39
CA PRO A 11 -8.17 2.61 -4.57
C PRO A 11 -7.08 2.98 -5.58
N SER A 12 -6.77 2.05 -6.49
CA SER A 12 -5.82 2.29 -7.58
C SER A 12 -6.30 3.42 -8.49
N GLY A 13 -5.38 4.27 -8.94
CA GLY A 13 -5.69 5.44 -9.79
C GLY A 13 -6.20 6.66 -9.02
N ALA A 14 -6.45 6.57 -7.70
CA ALA A 14 -6.92 7.69 -6.89
C ALA A 14 -5.88 8.82 -6.73
N GLY A 15 -4.57 8.53 -6.84
CA GLY A 15 -3.52 9.54 -6.79
C GLY A 15 -2.81 9.69 -5.45
N LYS A 16 -2.78 8.64 -4.63
CA LYS A 16 -2.06 8.58 -3.34
C LYS A 16 -0.63 9.10 -3.42
N SER A 17 0.10 8.70 -4.46
CA SER A 17 1.50 9.08 -4.66
C SER A 17 1.74 10.59 -4.73
N VAL A 18 0.77 11.38 -5.19
CA VAL A 18 0.87 12.84 -5.22
C VAL A 18 0.95 13.41 -3.81
N VAL A 19 0.11 12.91 -2.91
CA VAL A 19 0.10 13.30 -1.49
C VAL A 19 1.37 12.85 -0.81
N ALA A 20 1.75 11.56 -0.96
CA ALA A 20 2.96 11.01 -0.35
C ALA A 20 4.22 11.77 -0.80
N GLN A 21 4.33 12.04 -2.10
CA GLN A 21 5.45 12.81 -2.64
C GLN A 21 5.50 14.23 -2.08
N ARG A 22 4.35 14.93 -1.99
CA ARG A 22 4.29 16.29 -1.45
C ARG A 22 4.71 16.33 0.02
N LEU A 23 4.20 15.42 0.85
CA LEU A 23 4.55 15.32 2.26
C LEU A 23 6.05 15.00 2.45
N ARG A 24 6.61 14.12 1.63
CA ARG A 24 8.04 13.80 1.65
C ARG A 24 8.88 15.02 1.27
N ASP A 25 8.61 15.62 0.10
CA ASP A 25 9.51 16.60 -0.52
C ASP A 25 9.40 17.98 0.14
N ALA A 26 8.22 18.38 0.62
CA ALA A 26 8.00 19.70 1.20
C ALA A 26 7.91 19.72 2.72
N HIS A 27 7.58 18.59 3.36
CA HIS A 27 7.31 18.56 4.80
C HIS A 27 8.22 17.60 5.58
N GLY A 28 9.15 16.91 4.91
CA GLY A 28 10.18 16.08 5.58
C GLY A 28 9.65 14.78 6.17
N PHE A 29 8.55 14.24 5.62
CA PHE A 29 8.09 12.91 5.97
C PHE A 29 8.91 11.83 5.27
N THR A 30 9.11 10.69 5.91
CA THR A 30 9.61 9.49 5.26
C THR A 30 8.46 8.73 4.62
N TRP A 31 8.53 8.46 3.32
CA TRP A 31 7.53 7.68 2.60
C TRP A 31 7.93 6.20 2.55
N ILE A 32 7.09 5.35 3.13
CA ILE A 32 7.25 3.89 3.20
C ILE A 32 6.16 3.27 2.34
N ASP A 33 6.54 2.79 1.16
CA ASP A 33 5.66 2.06 0.23
C ASP A 33 5.67 0.58 0.61
N THR A 34 4.53 0.06 1.09
CA THR A 34 4.42 -1.33 1.53
C THR A 34 4.44 -2.33 0.38
N ASP A 35 4.03 -1.94 -0.83
CA ASP A 35 4.15 -2.78 -2.03
C ASP A 35 5.62 -2.95 -2.42
N ALA A 36 6.43 -1.89 -2.30
CA ALA A 36 7.88 -1.96 -2.49
C ALA A 36 8.54 -2.84 -1.40
N VAL A 37 8.13 -2.71 -0.13
CA VAL A 37 8.61 -3.60 0.95
C VAL A 37 8.30 -5.06 0.64
N TYR A 38 7.06 -5.37 0.23
CA TYR A 38 6.68 -6.73 -0.16
C TYR A 38 7.51 -7.23 -1.35
N HIS A 39 7.74 -6.37 -2.33
CA HIS A 39 8.58 -6.72 -3.49
C HIS A 39 10.01 -7.08 -3.05
N ASP A 40 10.64 -6.26 -2.21
CA ASP A 40 11.98 -6.51 -1.69
C ASP A 40 12.05 -7.84 -0.92
N LEU A 41 11.09 -8.08 -0.01
CA LEU A 41 11.00 -9.31 0.79
C LEU A 41 10.78 -10.59 -0.04
N THR A 42 10.25 -10.47 -1.25
CA THR A 42 9.94 -11.62 -2.12
C THR A 42 10.87 -11.75 -3.33
N SER A 43 11.75 -10.78 -3.56
CA SER A 43 12.71 -10.78 -4.69
C SER A 43 14.13 -11.11 -4.29
N THR A 44 14.44 -11.15 -3.00
CA THR A 44 15.75 -11.46 -2.45
C THR A 44 15.61 -12.47 -1.30
N PRO A 45 16.66 -13.23 -0.96
CA PRO A 45 16.63 -14.10 0.21
C PRO A 45 16.22 -13.36 1.47
N SER A 46 15.18 -13.85 2.12
CA SER A 46 14.58 -13.20 3.31
C SER A 46 13.85 -14.23 4.18
N PRO A 47 13.66 -13.93 5.48
CA PRO A 47 12.82 -14.77 6.34
C PRO A 47 11.38 -14.96 5.82
N CYS A 48 10.83 -13.94 5.13
CA CYS A 48 9.53 -14.05 4.48
C CYS A 48 9.53 -15.11 3.38
N LEU A 49 10.56 -15.10 2.53
CA LEU A 49 10.69 -16.05 1.44
C LEU A 49 10.87 -17.48 1.95
N ASP A 50 11.63 -17.67 3.03
CA ASP A 50 11.81 -18.97 3.69
C ASP A 50 10.51 -19.50 4.29
N GLU A 51 9.72 -18.64 4.94
CA GLU A 51 8.42 -19.01 5.49
C GLU A 51 7.40 -19.35 4.38
N LEU A 52 7.41 -18.60 3.27
CA LEU A 52 6.59 -18.91 2.09
C LEU A 52 6.97 -20.26 1.47
N ARG A 53 8.27 -20.55 1.37
CA ARG A 53 8.77 -21.87 0.92
C ARG A 53 8.29 -23.00 1.83
N ALA A 54 8.40 -22.82 3.14
CA ALA A 54 7.96 -23.82 4.10
C ALA A 54 6.44 -24.07 4.04
N ALA A 55 5.66 -23.03 3.80
CA ALA A 55 4.18 -23.10 3.75
C ALA A 55 3.63 -23.65 2.43
N PHE A 56 4.26 -23.34 1.30
CA PHE A 56 3.73 -23.62 -0.05
C PHE A 56 4.61 -24.55 -0.89
N GLY A 57 5.75 -24.99 -0.35
CA GLY A 57 6.70 -25.90 -1.00
C GLY A 57 7.76 -25.18 -1.84
N ASP A 58 8.81 -25.94 -2.22
CA ASP A 58 9.95 -25.39 -2.97
C ASP A 58 9.58 -24.80 -4.34
N GLY A 59 8.51 -25.29 -4.96
CA GLY A 59 8.05 -24.85 -6.28
C GLY A 59 7.65 -23.39 -6.36
N VAL A 60 7.38 -22.72 -5.21
CA VAL A 60 7.08 -21.29 -5.19
C VAL A 60 8.33 -20.40 -5.23
N ILE A 61 9.53 -20.99 -5.20
CA ILE A 61 10.80 -20.27 -5.31
C ILE A 61 11.47 -20.62 -6.63
N LYS A 62 11.90 -19.62 -7.37
CA LYS A 62 12.69 -19.76 -8.59
C LYS A 62 13.78 -18.70 -8.63
N ASP A 63 15.00 -19.11 -8.93
CA ASP A 63 16.18 -18.22 -9.03
C ASP A 63 16.39 -17.34 -7.77
N GLY A 64 16.06 -17.87 -6.59
CA GLY A 64 16.21 -17.17 -5.30
C GLY A 64 15.11 -16.16 -4.99
N ALA A 65 14.05 -16.06 -5.80
CA ALA A 65 12.92 -15.16 -5.63
C ALA A 65 11.57 -15.91 -5.65
N LEU A 66 10.51 -15.25 -5.21
CA LEU A 66 9.15 -15.78 -5.25
C LEU A 66 8.66 -15.92 -6.71
N HIS A 67 8.30 -17.12 -7.10
CA HIS A 67 7.65 -17.40 -8.39
C HIS A 67 6.14 -17.16 -8.27
N ARG A 68 5.73 -15.92 -8.46
CA ARG A 68 4.33 -15.45 -8.29
C ARG A 68 3.30 -16.29 -9.08
N PRO A 69 3.55 -16.74 -10.33
CA PRO A 69 2.57 -17.56 -11.05
C PRO A 69 2.29 -18.91 -10.36
N THR A 70 3.32 -19.58 -9.84
CA THR A 70 3.13 -20.85 -9.11
C THR A 70 2.37 -20.62 -7.81
N LEU A 71 2.73 -19.60 -7.04
CA LEU A 71 2.00 -19.27 -5.81
C LEU A 71 0.53 -18.92 -6.10
N ALA A 72 0.27 -18.12 -7.13
CA ALA A 72 -1.09 -17.77 -7.55
C ALA A 72 -1.90 -19.02 -7.92
N ALA A 73 -1.32 -19.96 -8.65
CA ALA A 73 -1.98 -21.23 -9.00
C ALA A 73 -2.35 -22.06 -7.75
N ILE A 74 -1.58 -21.95 -6.67
CA ILE A 74 -1.83 -22.65 -5.41
C ILE A 74 -2.93 -21.95 -4.58
N VAL A 75 -2.85 -20.62 -4.44
CA VAL A 75 -3.74 -19.88 -3.52
C VAL A 75 -5.09 -19.53 -4.13
N PHE A 76 -5.22 -19.56 -5.45
CA PHE A 76 -6.46 -19.31 -6.18
C PHE A 76 -7.05 -20.60 -6.80
N ALA A 77 -6.51 -21.78 -6.46
CA ALA A 77 -7.11 -23.06 -6.88
C ALA A 77 -8.52 -23.21 -6.29
N PRO A 78 -9.45 -23.91 -6.98
CA PRO A 78 -10.81 -24.15 -6.46
C PRO A 78 -10.83 -24.86 -5.09
N ASP A 79 -9.80 -25.64 -4.78
CA ASP A 79 -9.61 -26.39 -3.53
C ASP A 79 -8.53 -25.76 -2.61
N ALA A 80 -8.23 -24.48 -2.81
CA ALA A 80 -7.18 -23.79 -2.05
C ALA A 80 -7.47 -23.69 -0.54
N GLY A 81 -8.73 -23.72 -0.12
CA GLY A 81 -9.11 -23.57 1.30
C GLY A 81 -8.53 -22.25 1.85
N ASP A 82 -7.87 -22.31 3.01
CA ASP A 82 -7.35 -21.14 3.73
C ASP A 82 -5.96 -20.68 3.23
N LYS A 83 -5.49 -21.16 2.06
CA LYS A 83 -4.14 -20.85 1.57
C LYS A 83 -3.92 -19.37 1.27
N LEU A 84 -4.94 -18.67 0.78
CA LEU A 84 -4.85 -17.22 0.58
C LEU A 84 -4.73 -16.46 1.90
N GLU A 85 -5.47 -16.89 2.92
CA GLU A 85 -5.37 -16.32 4.26
C GLU A 85 -3.99 -16.59 4.89
N LEU A 86 -3.47 -17.81 4.72
CA LEU A 86 -2.11 -18.17 5.15
C LEU A 86 -1.06 -17.30 4.45
N LEU A 87 -1.17 -17.09 3.14
CA LEU A 87 -0.30 -16.19 2.39
C LEU A 87 -0.33 -14.77 2.97
N ASN A 88 -1.52 -14.22 3.17
CA ASN A 88 -1.69 -12.88 3.72
C ASN A 88 -1.09 -12.77 5.12
N ARG A 89 -1.34 -13.74 5.99
CA ARG A 89 -0.79 -13.76 7.36
C ARG A 89 0.74 -13.76 7.36
N ILE A 90 1.38 -14.57 6.51
CA ILE A 90 2.84 -14.62 6.40
C ILE A 90 3.37 -13.28 5.89
N THR A 91 2.85 -12.81 4.78
CA THR A 91 3.37 -11.60 4.12
C THR A 91 3.13 -10.34 4.93
N HIS A 92 1.93 -10.16 5.51
CA HIS A 92 1.62 -8.99 6.34
C HIS A 92 2.53 -8.93 7.56
N LYS A 93 2.78 -10.06 8.25
CA LYS A 93 3.70 -10.12 9.41
C LYS A 93 5.07 -9.53 9.06
N HIS A 94 5.66 -9.96 7.96
CA HIS A 94 6.99 -9.52 7.55
C HIS A 94 7.00 -8.08 7.03
N VAL A 95 5.99 -7.68 6.26
CA VAL A 95 5.85 -6.29 5.78
C VAL A 95 5.69 -5.33 6.94
N LEU A 96 4.85 -5.65 7.92
CA LEU A 96 4.64 -4.82 9.12
C LEU A 96 5.92 -4.71 9.95
N ALA A 97 6.68 -5.79 10.11
CA ALA A 97 7.96 -5.76 10.84
C ALA A 97 8.98 -4.83 10.18
N VAL A 98 9.15 -4.92 8.84
CA VAL A 98 10.05 -4.01 8.09
C VAL A 98 9.54 -2.57 8.12
N THR A 99 8.22 -2.38 8.00
CA THR A 99 7.60 -1.04 8.09
C THR A 99 7.87 -0.40 9.45
N ALA A 100 7.71 -1.13 10.56
CA ALA A 100 8.01 -0.65 11.89
C ALA A 100 9.49 -0.25 12.05
N GLN A 101 10.42 -1.04 11.51
CA GLN A 101 11.84 -0.71 11.53
C GLN A 101 12.12 0.58 10.73
N ARG A 102 11.54 0.72 9.51
CA ARG A 102 11.72 1.93 8.68
C ARG A 102 11.14 3.18 9.36
N ILE A 103 10.06 3.07 10.15
CA ILE A 103 9.51 4.17 10.94
C ILE A 103 10.51 4.60 12.03
N GLU A 104 11.08 3.63 12.74
CA GLU A 104 12.06 3.92 13.79
C GLU A 104 13.34 4.55 13.21
N ASP A 105 13.83 4.01 12.08
CA ASP A 105 14.96 4.60 11.36
C ASP A 105 14.66 6.04 10.92
N ALA A 106 13.45 6.32 10.41
CA ALA A 106 13.01 7.66 10.03
C ALA A 106 13.04 8.62 11.23
N ARG A 107 12.55 8.17 12.39
CA ARG A 107 12.57 8.95 13.65
C ARG A 107 14.00 9.28 14.09
N GLN A 108 14.88 8.30 14.08
CA GLN A 108 16.28 8.46 14.47
C GLN A 108 17.06 9.36 13.50
N ASN A 109 16.72 9.36 12.21
CA ASN A 109 17.31 10.20 11.18
C ASN A 109 16.70 11.62 11.09
N GLY A 110 15.81 11.99 12.04
CA GLY A 110 15.29 13.35 12.13
C GLY A 110 14.20 13.69 11.14
N ALA A 111 13.51 12.68 10.56
CA ALA A 111 12.30 12.92 9.80
C ALA A 111 11.23 13.57 10.67
N ARG A 112 10.35 14.38 10.08
CA ARG A 112 9.27 15.04 10.81
C ARG A 112 8.06 14.15 11.05
N GLY A 113 7.95 13.05 10.29
CA GLY A 113 6.91 12.04 10.38
C GLY A 113 7.16 10.90 9.40
N ALA A 114 6.30 9.91 9.39
CA ALA A 114 6.32 8.81 8.43
C ALA A 114 4.97 8.65 7.73
N ILE A 115 4.99 8.16 6.49
CA ILE A 115 3.82 7.78 5.71
C ILE A 115 3.91 6.28 5.45
N ILE A 116 2.89 5.53 5.82
CA ILE A 116 2.70 4.13 5.43
C ILE A 116 1.74 4.13 4.24
N ASP A 117 2.27 4.05 3.02
CA ASP A 117 1.45 3.92 1.80
C ASP A 117 1.12 2.44 1.60
N ALA A 118 -0.11 2.09 1.93
CA ALA A 118 -0.60 0.71 1.92
C ALA A 118 -1.99 0.61 1.28
N PRO A 119 -2.12 -0.03 0.10
CA PRO A 119 -3.42 -0.32 -0.49
C PRO A 119 -4.32 -1.16 0.42
N LEU A 120 -3.73 -2.07 1.20
CA LEU A 120 -4.40 -2.94 2.16
C LEU A 120 -4.18 -2.48 3.62
N LEU A 121 -4.21 -1.17 3.87
CA LEU A 121 -3.92 -0.58 5.18
C LEU A 121 -4.76 -1.20 6.30
N PHE A 122 -6.06 -1.26 6.10
CA PHE A 122 -7.01 -1.77 7.10
C PHE A 122 -7.05 -3.30 7.15
N GLU A 123 -6.91 -3.98 6.01
CA GLU A 123 -6.93 -5.44 5.93
C GLU A 123 -5.69 -6.08 6.55
N SER A 124 -4.55 -5.40 6.47
CA SER A 124 -3.29 -5.87 7.06
C SER A 124 -3.14 -5.52 8.54
N GLY A 125 -4.00 -4.62 9.07
CA GLY A 125 -3.87 -4.08 10.42
C GLY A 125 -2.76 -3.06 10.56
N ALA A 126 -2.21 -2.53 9.47
CA ALA A 126 -1.16 -1.50 9.50
C ALA A 126 -1.65 -0.17 10.09
N ASP A 127 -2.96 0.09 10.00
CA ASP A 127 -3.63 1.25 10.60
C ASP A 127 -3.43 1.33 12.12
N ALA A 128 -3.31 0.21 12.82
CA ALA A 128 -3.06 0.19 14.26
C ALA A 128 -1.73 0.87 14.67
N THR A 129 -0.79 1.01 13.75
CA THR A 129 0.49 1.71 13.98
C THR A 129 0.40 3.21 13.69
N CYS A 130 -0.65 3.64 12.97
CA CYS A 130 -0.81 5.01 12.52
C CYS A 130 -1.36 5.91 13.63
N THR A 131 -0.90 7.16 13.65
CA THR A 131 -1.53 8.21 14.47
C THR A 131 -2.77 8.76 13.81
N HIS A 132 -2.78 8.75 12.46
CA HIS A 132 -3.88 9.19 11.61
C HIS A 132 -3.89 8.38 10.33
N THR A 133 -5.08 8.30 9.72
CA THR A 133 -5.29 7.61 8.44
C THR A 133 -5.90 8.55 7.41
N LEU A 134 -5.46 8.45 6.16
CA LEU A 134 -5.94 9.22 5.03
C LEU A 134 -6.37 8.30 3.91
N ALA A 135 -7.62 8.45 3.45
CA ALA A 135 -8.09 7.85 2.21
C ALA A 135 -8.05 8.88 1.07
N VAL A 136 -7.44 8.52 -0.04
CA VAL A 136 -7.54 9.26 -1.29
C VAL A 136 -8.47 8.51 -2.22
N ILE A 137 -9.55 9.15 -2.65
CA ILE A 137 -10.55 8.60 -3.57
C ILE A 137 -10.62 9.44 -4.84
N ALA A 138 -11.20 8.92 -5.90
CA ALA A 138 -11.50 9.63 -7.14
C ALA A 138 -12.58 8.88 -7.93
N ASP A 139 -13.29 9.60 -8.79
CA ASP A 139 -14.32 9.03 -9.65
C ASP A 139 -13.80 7.85 -10.48
N LYS A 140 -14.64 6.85 -10.71
CA LYS A 140 -14.27 5.63 -11.45
C LYS A 140 -13.70 5.94 -12.83
N GLU A 141 -14.27 6.88 -13.56
CA GLU A 141 -13.81 7.28 -14.90
C GLU A 141 -12.39 7.88 -14.85
N THR A 142 -12.15 8.77 -13.88
CA THR A 142 -10.84 9.36 -13.64
C THR A 142 -9.80 8.29 -13.29
N ARG A 143 -10.15 7.36 -12.41
CA ARG A 143 -9.28 6.24 -12.02
C ARG A 143 -8.99 5.31 -13.19
N LEU A 144 -10.01 4.98 -14.00
CA LEU A 144 -9.87 4.15 -15.19
C LEU A 144 -8.85 4.74 -16.17
N ALA A 145 -9.02 6.02 -16.51
CA ALA A 145 -8.11 6.73 -17.42
C ALA A 145 -6.66 6.73 -16.88
N ARG A 146 -6.48 6.99 -15.58
CA ARG A 146 -5.16 7.00 -14.93
C ARG A 146 -4.50 5.63 -14.91
N ILE A 147 -5.26 4.56 -14.63
CA ILE A 147 -4.75 3.18 -14.63
C ILE A 147 -4.32 2.78 -16.04
N MET A 148 -5.15 3.05 -17.07
CA MET A 148 -4.81 2.78 -18.47
C MET A 148 -3.51 3.48 -18.87
N ALA A 149 -3.38 4.76 -18.57
CA ALA A 149 -2.20 5.55 -18.95
C ALA A 149 -0.92 5.11 -18.19
N ARG A 150 -1.02 4.83 -16.88
CA ARG A 150 0.13 4.45 -16.06
C ARG A 150 0.67 3.06 -16.38
N ASP A 151 -0.25 2.09 -16.54
CA ASP A 151 0.10 0.67 -16.61
C ASP A 151 0.06 0.15 -18.07
N ASN A 152 -0.23 1.03 -19.04
CA ASN A 152 -0.39 0.70 -20.47
C ASN A 152 -1.39 -0.46 -20.68
N LEU A 153 -2.53 -0.43 -19.98
CA LEU A 153 -3.55 -1.47 -20.02
C LEU A 153 -4.67 -1.12 -21.02
N SER A 154 -5.29 -2.15 -21.60
CA SER A 154 -6.57 -1.98 -22.30
C SER A 154 -7.67 -1.56 -21.32
N GLN A 155 -8.72 -0.94 -21.82
CA GLN A 155 -9.88 -0.54 -21.02
C GLN A 155 -10.48 -1.73 -20.26
N GLU A 156 -10.60 -2.90 -20.93
CA GLU A 156 -11.13 -4.11 -20.29
C GLU A 156 -10.27 -4.57 -19.12
N ALA A 157 -8.94 -4.59 -19.28
CA ALA A 157 -8.02 -4.99 -18.21
C ALA A 157 -8.02 -3.98 -17.04
N ALA A 158 -8.07 -2.69 -17.35
CA ALA A 158 -8.18 -1.65 -16.33
C ALA A 158 -9.52 -1.71 -15.58
N GLN A 159 -10.64 -1.99 -16.28
CA GLN A 159 -11.94 -2.16 -15.67
C GLN A 159 -11.98 -3.36 -14.71
N LYS A 160 -11.45 -4.52 -15.12
CA LYS A 160 -11.31 -5.70 -14.23
C LYS A 160 -10.55 -5.36 -12.94
N ARG A 161 -9.49 -4.55 -13.06
CA ARG A 161 -8.72 -4.10 -11.90
C ARG A 161 -9.50 -3.16 -10.99
N LEU A 162 -10.34 -2.28 -11.54
CA LEU A 162 -11.24 -1.43 -10.76
C LEU A 162 -12.29 -2.25 -10.02
N ASP A 163 -12.91 -3.21 -10.70
CA ASP A 163 -14.01 -4.02 -10.16
C ASP A 163 -13.54 -4.98 -9.05
N ALA A 164 -12.25 -5.31 -9.04
CA ALA A 164 -11.65 -6.14 -7.99
C ALA A 164 -11.36 -5.36 -6.68
N GLN A 165 -11.54 -4.03 -6.66
CA GLN A 165 -11.22 -3.21 -5.49
C GLN A 165 -12.45 -3.01 -4.59
N LYS A 166 -12.17 -2.65 -3.34
CA LYS A 166 -13.22 -2.23 -2.41
C LYS A 166 -13.90 -0.95 -2.90
N PRO A 167 -15.19 -0.74 -2.61
CA PRO A 167 -15.88 0.51 -2.93
C PRO A 167 -15.31 1.67 -2.11
N ASP A 168 -15.46 2.91 -2.60
CA ASP A 168 -14.95 4.10 -1.93
C ASP A 168 -15.50 4.26 -0.51
N ALA A 169 -16.75 3.88 -0.28
CA ALA A 169 -17.37 3.88 1.05
C ALA A 169 -16.56 3.09 2.09
N TYR A 170 -15.94 1.96 1.70
CA TYR A 170 -15.11 1.16 2.59
C TYR A 170 -13.93 1.95 3.17
N TYR A 171 -13.29 2.80 2.34
CA TYR A 171 -12.18 3.63 2.77
C TYR A 171 -12.67 4.84 3.57
N CYS A 172 -13.76 5.48 3.12
CA CYS A 172 -14.33 6.66 3.76
C CYS A 172 -14.86 6.40 5.17
N GLU A 173 -15.42 5.22 5.41
CA GLU A 173 -15.92 4.82 6.74
C GLU A 173 -14.83 4.56 7.78
N LYS A 174 -13.60 4.27 7.32
CA LYS A 174 -12.50 3.85 8.19
C LYS A 174 -11.42 4.91 8.38
N ALA A 175 -11.24 5.81 7.43
CA ALA A 175 -10.18 6.80 7.46
C ALA A 175 -10.57 8.05 8.26
N ASP A 176 -9.61 8.63 8.98
CA ASP A 176 -9.79 9.88 9.73
C ASP A 176 -9.93 11.08 8.77
N PHE A 177 -9.19 11.06 7.65
CA PHE A 177 -9.20 12.09 6.62
C PHE A 177 -9.55 11.50 5.25
N ILE A 178 -10.25 12.29 4.43
CA ILE A 178 -10.62 11.91 3.07
C ILE A 178 -10.23 13.03 2.12
N ILE A 179 -9.58 12.69 1.01
CA ILE A 179 -9.30 13.61 -0.10
C ILE A 179 -9.91 13.05 -1.38
N GLU A 180 -10.77 13.85 -2.01
CA GLU A 180 -11.30 13.56 -3.34
C GLU A 180 -10.39 14.19 -4.40
N ASN A 181 -9.86 13.35 -5.30
CA ASN A 181 -8.92 13.73 -6.35
C ASN A 181 -9.51 13.58 -7.75
N ASN A 182 -10.43 14.46 -8.11
CA ASN A 182 -11.09 14.43 -9.42
C ASN A 182 -10.46 15.37 -10.47
N GLY A 183 -9.23 15.85 -10.28
CA GLY A 183 -8.59 16.54 -11.38
C GLY A 183 -7.42 17.46 -11.11
N ASP A 184 -7.45 18.35 -10.15
CA ASP A 184 -6.41 19.37 -10.01
C ASP A 184 -5.24 18.93 -9.14
N LEU A 185 -4.07 18.78 -9.77
CA LEU A 185 -2.81 18.45 -9.10
C LEU A 185 -2.40 19.51 -8.06
N GLN A 186 -2.71 20.80 -8.33
CA GLN A 186 -2.37 21.89 -7.42
C GLN A 186 -3.26 21.85 -6.18
N ALA A 187 -4.55 21.57 -6.33
CA ALA A 187 -5.46 21.36 -5.21
C ALA A 187 -5.00 20.19 -4.33
N MET A 188 -4.59 19.07 -4.95
CA MET A 188 -4.05 17.93 -4.20
C MET A 188 -2.82 18.26 -3.36
N ARG A 189 -1.91 19.08 -3.91
CA ARG A 189 -0.75 19.57 -3.15
C ARG A 189 -1.18 20.49 -2.00
N GLY A 190 -2.17 21.35 -2.22
CA GLY A 190 -2.75 22.19 -1.20
C GLY A 190 -3.37 21.41 -0.04
N TYR A 191 -4.09 20.32 -0.33
CA TYR A 191 -4.63 19.43 0.70
C TYR A 191 -3.51 18.74 1.49
N ALA A 192 -2.45 18.26 0.81
CA ALA A 192 -1.31 17.68 1.50
C ALA A 192 -0.58 18.68 2.41
N ASP A 193 -0.45 19.94 1.97
CA ASP A 193 0.16 21.02 2.77
C ASP A 193 -0.71 21.37 4.00
N ALA A 194 -2.04 21.40 3.86
CA ALA A 194 -2.96 21.62 4.96
C ALA A 194 -2.90 20.47 5.99
N LEU A 195 -2.93 19.25 5.51
CA LEU A 195 -2.81 18.06 6.35
C LEU A 195 -1.46 18.04 7.11
N ALA A 196 -0.35 18.38 6.45
CA ALA A 196 0.94 18.45 7.12
C ALA A 196 0.96 19.43 8.31
N LYS A 197 0.26 20.56 8.19
CA LYS A 197 0.16 21.56 9.29
C LYS A 197 -0.67 21.05 10.47
N GLU A 198 -1.64 20.18 10.20
CA GLU A 198 -2.47 19.56 11.25
C GLU A 198 -1.71 18.46 11.99
N LEU A 199 -0.88 17.70 11.27
CA LEU A 199 -0.11 16.59 11.83
C LEU A 199 1.14 17.04 12.61
N LEU A 200 1.73 18.18 12.29
CA LEU A 200 3.02 18.67 12.81
C LEU A 200 2.89 19.74 13.87
#